data_bafabb814a8a3be0238068cfd825cf83
#
_entry.id   bafabb814a8a3be0238068cfd825cf83
#
_cell.length_a   1.000
_cell.length_b   1.000
_cell.length_c   1.000
_cell.angle_alpha   90.00
_cell.angle_beta   90.00
_cell.angle_gamma   90.00
#
_symmetry.space_group_name_H-M   'P 1'
#
loop_
_entity.id
_entity.type
_entity.pdbx_description
1 polymer ?
#
loop_
_entity_poly.entity_id
_entity_poly.type
_entity_poly.pdbx_seq_one_letter_code
_entity_poly.pdbx_strand_id
1 'polypeptide(L)'
;MKTLHKLFVVAALAFATQGMAADWAPGSTDWDKLPEVKRSKVGLYLTPQQAYEMKKKDPKGVAFFDVRTRAEAMYVGWPGDADALVPFVEHPELMSDWDDKRFMYKLEPNQDFVPEIERRLKAMSLGKDATIILICRSGDRSSKAQDRLQMAGYSKVYSITEGVEGDTVKGGPKDGQRAVNGWKNANLPWTYKLDKAKMYFPQ
;
A
#
# COMPACT_ATOMS: atom_id res chain seq x y z
N MET A 1 -63.75 5.10 -39.79
CA MET A 1 -63.12 5.13 -38.48
C MET A 1 -61.66 4.81 -38.66
N LYS A 2 -60.76 5.81 -38.58
CA LYS A 2 -59.29 5.63 -38.75
C LYS A 2 -58.64 5.64 -37.37
N THR A 3 -58.15 4.51 -36.95
CA THR A 3 -57.46 4.34 -35.66
C THR A 3 -56.04 4.84 -35.80
N LEU A 4 -55.70 5.90 -35.08
CA LEU A 4 -54.39 6.52 -35.06
C LEU A 4 -53.55 5.83 -33.99
N HIS A 5 -52.53 5.02 -34.39
CA HIS A 5 -51.56 4.43 -33.47
C HIS A 5 -50.51 5.49 -33.12
N LYS A 6 -50.51 5.94 -31.88
CA LYS A 6 -49.43 6.79 -31.34
C LYS A 6 -48.23 5.91 -30.98
N LEU A 7 -47.18 6.07 -31.76
CA LEU A 7 -45.87 5.46 -31.47
C LEU A 7 -45.21 6.28 -30.35
N PHE A 8 -45.09 5.73 -29.15
CA PHE A 8 -44.24 6.30 -28.08
C PHE A 8 -42.82 5.91 -28.34
N VAL A 9 -41.99 6.84 -28.80
CA VAL A 9 -40.52 6.68 -28.82
C VAL A 9 -40.03 7.01 -27.42
N VAL A 10 -39.66 5.97 -26.68
CA VAL A 10 -38.93 6.14 -25.40
C VAL A 10 -37.47 6.36 -25.75
N ALA A 11 -37.02 7.61 -25.72
CA ALA A 11 -35.60 7.93 -25.79
C ALA A 11 -34.94 7.53 -24.48
N ALA A 12 -34.25 6.40 -24.50
CA ALA A 12 -33.36 6.02 -23.40
C ALA A 12 -32.16 6.97 -23.41
N LEU A 13 -32.18 7.98 -22.51
CA LEU A 13 -30.98 8.73 -22.20
C LEU A 13 -29.99 7.77 -21.48
N ALA A 14 -29.03 7.26 -22.23
CA ALA A 14 -27.84 6.62 -21.65
C ALA A 14 -27.02 7.75 -21.00
N PHE A 15 -27.15 7.92 -19.70
CA PHE A 15 -26.19 8.65 -18.92
C PHE A 15 -24.87 7.86 -18.98
N ALA A 16 -23.99 8.25 -19.89
CA ALA A 16 -22.59 7.89 -19.81
C ALA A 16 -22.03 8.54 -18.56
N THR A 17 -22.04 7.80 -17.45
CA THR A 17 -21.17 8.11 -16.31
C THR A 17 -19.76 7.96 -16.82
N GLN A 18 -19.14 9.04 -17.24
CA GLN A 18 -17.70 9.17 -17.33
C GLN A 18 -17.17 9.07 -15.89
N GLY A 19 -17.14 7.85 -15.35
CA GLY A 19 -16.29 7.54 -14.26
C GLY A 19 -14.89 7.81 -14.77
N MET A 20 -14.20 8.77 -14.18
CA MET A 20 -12.76 8.88 -14.30
C MET A 20 -12.21 7.55 -13.76
N ALA A 21 -12.06 6.56 -14.65
CA ALA A 21 -11.30 5.38 -14.36
C ALA A 21 -9.93 5.89 -13.89
N ALA A 22 -9.49 5.48 -12.72
CA ALA A 22 -8.12 5.73 -12.33
C ALA A 22 -7.27 5.23 -13.49
N ASP A 23 -6.41 6.08 -14.07
CA ASP A 23 -5.54 5.74 -15.20
C ASP A 23 -4.57 4.59 -14.87
N TRP A 24 -4.53 4.19 -13.60
CA TRP A 24 -3.72 3.11 -13.06
C TRP A 24 -4.54 1.82 -12.94
N ALA A 25 -4.28 0.87 -13.83
CA ALA A 25 -4.88 -0.47 -13.74
C ALA A 25 -4.20 -1.33 -12.67
N PRO A 26 -4.94 -2.16 -11.91
CA PRO A 26 -4.38 -3.12 -10.98
C PRO A 26 -3.33 -4.02 -11.66
N GLY A 27 -2.17 -4.19 -11.03
CA GLY A 27 -1.05 -4.96 -11.59
C GLY A 27 -0.28 -4.27 -12.72
N SER A 28 -0.66 -3.04 -13.09
CA SER A 28 0.05 -2.27 -14.11
C SER A 28 1.48 -1.97 -13.69
N THR A 29 2.39 -2.02 -14.66
CA THR A 29 3.78 -1.57 -14.54
C THR A 29 4.05 -0.29 -15.31
N ASP A 30 3.01 0.38 -15.78
CA ASP A 30 3.10 1.71 -16.38
C ASP A 30 3.23 2.77 -15.27
N TRP A 31 4.46 2.91 -14.73
CA TRP A 31 4.75 3.78 -13.59
C TRP A 31 4.52 5.27 -13.88
N ASP A 32 4.49 5.67 -15.14
CA ASP A 32 4.20 7.05 -15.54
C ASP A 32 2.75 7.43 -15.23
N LYS A 33 1.85 6.45 -15.16
CA LYS A 33 0.46 6.63 -14.76
C LYS A 33 0.19 6.47 -13.27
N LEU A 34 1.23 6.13 -12.48
CA LEU A 34 1.07 5.96 -11.04
C LEU A 34 0.53 7.26 -10.42
N PRO A 35 -0.52 7.20 -9.57
CA PRO A 35 -1.04 8.39 -8.89
C PRO A 35 0.06 9.12 -8.12
N GLU A 36 0.05 10.46 -8.16
CA GLU A 36 1.09 11.31 -7.57
C GLU A 36 1.36 10.97 -6.09
N VAL A 37 0.31 10.68 -5.32
CA VAL A 37 0.42 10.31 -3.89
C VAL A 37 1.26 9.05 -3.65
N LYS A 38 1.40 8.19 -4.67
CA LYS A 38 2.16 6.94 -4.62
C LYS A 38 3.55 7.07 -5.25
N ARG A 39 3.87 8.22 -5.85
CA ARG A 39 5.17 8.47 -6.46
C ARG A 39 6.23 8.78 -5.42
N SER A 40 7.45 8.37 -5.69
CA SER A 40 8.65 8.70 -4.93
C SER A 40 9.71 9.29 -5.84
N LYS A 41 10.71 9.95 -5.26
CA LYS A 41 11.88 10.45 -5.99
C LYS A 41 12.80 9.32 -6.46
N VAL A 42 12.77 8.18 -5.79
CA VAL A 42 13.55 6.99 -6.13
C VAL A 42 13.04 6.33 -7.41
N GLY A 43 11.72 6.28 -7.62
CA GLY A 43 11.12 5.72 -8.83
C GLY A 43 11.21 4.21 -8.98
N LEU A 44 11.53 3.46 -7.92
CA LEU A 44 11.58 1.99 -7.93
C LEU A 44 10.29 1.41 -7.34
N TYR A 45 9.51 0.74 -8.17
CA TYR A 45 8.19 0.24 -7.81
C TYR A 45 8.03 -1.24 -8.12
N LEU A 46 7.14 -1.90 -7.39
CA LEU A 46 6.73 -3.29 -7.61
C LEU A 46 5.21 -3.40 -7.47
N THR A 47 4.62 -4.32 -8.22
CA THR A 47 3.30 -4.85 -7.88
C THR A 47 3.44 -5.82 -6.70
N PRO A 48 2.34 -6.19 -6.01
CA PRO A 48 2.38 -7.23 -4.97
C PRO A 48 2.98 -8.55 -5.46
N GLN A 49 2.63 -9.00 -6.66
CA GLN A 49 3.14 -10.23 -7.27
C GLN A 49 4.64 -10.16 -7.52
N GLN A 50 5.13 -9.06 -8.13
CA GLN A 50 6.56 -8.87 -8.37
C GLN A 50 7.37 -8.86 -7.06
N ALA A 51 6.83 -8.23 -6.01
CA ALA A 51 7.46 -8.18 -4.70
C ALA A 51 7.53 -9.58 -4.07
N TYR A 52 6.43 -10.35 -4.16
CA TYR A 52 6.39 -11.73 -3.69
C TYR A 52 7.44 -12.60 -4.40
N GLU A 53 7.48 -12.57 -5.73
CA GLU A 53 8.45 -13.32 -6.53
C GLU A 53 9.90 -12.91 -6.22
N MET A 54 10.17 -11.61 -6.10
CA MET A 54 11.50 -11.11 -5.74
C MET A 54 11.95 -11.63 -4.36
N LYS A 55 11.06 -11.57 -3.35
CA LYS A 55 11.34 -12.09 -2.00
C LYS A 55 11.52 -13.61 -2.00
N LYS A 56 10.72 -14.35 -2.76
CA LYS A 56 10.83 -15.83 -2.87
C LYS A 56 12.10 -16.27 -3.57
N LYS A 57 12.56 -15.52 -4.57
CA LYS A 57 13.79 -15.82 -5.32
C LYS A 57 15.04 -15.65 -4.46
N ASP A 58 15.08 -14.65 -3.60
CA ASP A 58 16.20 -14.39 -2.70
C ASP A 58 15.71 -14.04 -1.28
N PRO A 59 15.29 -15.06 -0.49
CA PRO A 59 14.69 -14.84 0.81
C PRO A 59 15.62 -14.17 1.84
N LYS A 60 16.95 -14.31 1.66
CA LYS A 60 17.96 -13.79 2.60
C LYS A 60 18.59 -12.47 2.13
N GLY A 61 18.74 -12.26 0.82
CA GLY A 61 19.35 -11.05 0.26
C GLY A 61 18.38 -9.91 0.06
N VAL A 62 17.07 -10.18 0.06
CA VAL A 62 16.01 -9.17 -0.04
C VAL A 62 15.35 -8.97 1.32
N ALA A 63 15.41 -7.75 1.85
CA ALA A 63 14.66 -7.37 3.06
C ALA A 63 13.26 -6.89 2.68
N PHE A 64 12.22 -7.38 3.36
CA PHE A 64 10.84 -6.98 3.12
C PHE A 64 10.20 -6.44 4.41
N PHE A 65 9.86 -5.15 4.43
CA PHE A 65 9.29 -4.48 5.59
C PHE A 65 7.87 -3.98 5.36
N ASP A 66 7.00 -4.27 6.31
CA ASP A 66 5.69 -3.61 6.41
C ASP A 66 5.87 -2.30 7.19
N VAL A 67 5.52 -1.18 6.56
CA VAL A 67 5.66 0.16 7.15
C VAL A 67 4.34 0.74 7.66
N ARG A 68 3.31 -0.12 7.82
CA ARG A 68 2.03 0.24 8.42
C ARG A 68 2.16 0.41 9.94
N THR A 69 1.09 0.88 10.57
CA THR A 69 1.01 0.96 12.03
C THR A 69 0.86 -0.43 12.65
N ARG A 70 1.21 -0.57 13.94
CA ARG A 70 0.98 -1.80 14.73
C ARG A 70 -0.49 -2.22 14.74
N ALA A 71 -1.40 -1.27 14.85
CA ALA A 71 -2.84 -1.52 14.81
C ALA A 71 -3.28 -2.10 13.45
N GLU A 72 -2.80 -1.56 12.34
CA GLU A 72 -3.12 -2.11 11.01
C GLU A 72 -2.62 -3.55 10.86
N ALA A 73 -1.41 -3.87 11.31
CA ALA A 73 -0.89 -5.24 11.27
C ALA A 73 -1.76 -6.20 12.10
N MET A 74 -2.24 -5.76 13.27
CA MET A 74 -3.06 -6.56 14.17
C MET A 74 -4.48 -6.77 13.65
N TYR A 75 -5.14 -5.73 13.15
CA TYR A 75 -6.57 -5.78 12.81
C TYR A 75 -6.85 -6.09 11.33
N VAL A 76 -5.94 -5.77 10.42
CA VAL A 76 -6.11 -6.00 8.99
C VAL A 76 -5.40 -7.26 8.52
N GLY A 77 -4.43 -7.74 9.29
CA GLY A 77 -3.56 -8.84 8.93
C GLY A 77 -2.21 -8.39 8.39
N TRP A 78 -1.32 -9.34 8.19
CA TRP A 78 0.12 -9.17 7.99
C TRP A 78 0.61 -10.03 6.81
N PRO A 79 1.43 -9.50 5.88
CA PRO A 79 2.06 -10.31 4.84
C PRO A 79 3.03 -11.29 5.46
N GLY A 80 2.77 -12.60 5.35
CA GLY A 80 3.55 -13.64 6.03
C GLY A 80 5.03 -13.67 5.64
N ASP A 81 5.37 -13.24 4.43
CA ASP A 81 6.73 -13.19 3.90
C ASP A 81 7.51 -11.92 4.31
N ALA A 82 6.88 -10.95 4.96
CA ALA A 82 7.58 -9.79 5.48
C ALA A 82 8.52 -10.17 6.64
N ASP A 83 9.71 -9.56 6.66
CA ASP A 83 10.75 -9.84 7.66
C ASP A 83 10.50 -9.09 8.96
N ALA A 84 9.98 -7.85 8.88
CA ALA A 84 9.62 -7.09 10.07
C ALA A 84 8.54 -6.02 9.78
N LEU A 85 7.79 -5.66 10.82
CA LEU A 85 6.99 -4.47 10.91
C LEU A 85 7.88 -3.33 11.43
N VAL A 86 8.01 -2.26 10.63
CA VAL A 86 8.73 -1.05 11.01
C VAL A 86 7.86 0.15 10.61
N PRO A 87 6.99 0.62 11.50
CA PRO A 87 6.04 1.70 11.17
C PRO A 87 6.75 2.97 10.68
N PHE A 88 6.31 3.50 9.54
CA PHE A 88 6.75 4.81 9.04
C PHE A 88 6.06 5.95 9.80
N VAL A 89 4.80 5.72 10.13
CA VAL A 89 3.98 6.55 11.02
C VAL A 89 3.25 5.65 12.00
N GLU A 90 2.90 6.17 13.17
CA GLU A 90 2.19 5.42 14.20
C GLU A 90 1.04 6.25 14.80
N HIS A 91 0.15 5.61 15.48
CA HIS A 91 -0.87 6.28 16.27
C HIS A 91 -0.23 6.96 17.48
N PRO A 92 -0.55 8.21 17.77
CA PRO A 92 -0.14 8.85 19.01
C PRO A 92 -0.78 8.13 20.21
N GLU A 93 -0.19 8.27 21.38
CA GLU A 93 -0.72 7.68 22.62
C GLU A 93 -2.16 8.13 22.90
N LEU A 94 -2.41 9.44 22.72
CA LEU A 94 -3.74 10.01 22.75
C LEU A 94 -4.18 10.31 21.32
N MET A 95 -5.13 9.55 20.81
CA MET A 95 -5.72 9.74 19.48
C MET A 95 -6.74 10.91 19.52
N SER A 96 -6.28 12.12 19.87
CA SER A 96 -7.12 13.31 20.07
C SER A 96 -7.29 14.16 18.80
N ASP A 97 -6.32 14.11 17.89
CA ASP A 97 -6.26 14.99 16.74
C ASP A 97 -6.87 14.36 15.48
N TRP A 98 -7.60 15.20 14.74
CA TRP A 98 -8.29 14.80 13.52
C TRP A 98 -7.65 15.38 12.25
N ASP A 99 -7.60 14.58 11.18
CA ASP A 99 -7.18 15.01 9.84
C ASP A 99 -8.43 15.16 8.95
N ASP A 100 -8.87 16.39 8.76
CA ASP A 100 -10.07 16.72 7.96
C ASP A 100 -9.93 16.38 6.47
N LYS A 101 -8.70 16.29 5.96
CA LYS A 101 -8.45 15.93 4.55
C LYS A 101 -8.56 14.43 4.32
N ARG A 102 -8.16 13.64 5.31
CA ARG A 102 -8.13 12.16 5.23
C ARG A 102 -9.29 11.50 5.95
N PHE A 103 -10.09 12.27 6.67
CA PHE A 103 -11.22 11.79 7.49
C PHE A 103 -10.79 10.67 8.45
N MET A 104 -9.70 10.91 9.18
CA MET A 104 -9.15 9.95 10.14
C MET A 104 -8.39 10.66 11.27
N TYR A 105 -8.10 9.93 12.34
CA TYR A 105 -7.18 10.43 13.35
C TYR A 105 -5.80 10.67 12.77
N LYS A 106 -5.13 11.75 13.19
CA LYS A 106 -3.76 12.03 12.78
C LYS A 106 -2.83 10.93 13.22
N LEU A 107 -1.87 10.63 12.36
CA LEU A 107 -0.76 9.75 12.65
C LEU A 107 0.51 10.59 12.80
N GLU A 108 1.42 10.15 13.64
CA GLU A 108 2.70 10.82 13.91
C GLU A 108 3.85 10.08 13.22
N PRO A 109 4.86 10.81 12.71
CA PRO A 109 6.07 10.20 12.17
C PRO A 109 6.78 9.36 13.24
N ASN A 110 7.16 8.15 12.90
CA ASN A 110 8.02 7.33 13.75
C ASN A 110 9.47 7.82 13.61
N GLN A 111 10.00 8.45 14.65
CA GLN A 111 11.36 8.97 14.67
C GLN A 111 12.40 7.85 14.59
N ASP A 112 12.06 6.65 15.08
CA ASP A 112 12.91 5.46 15.05
C ASP A 112 12.86 4.70 13.73
N PHE A 113 12.12 5.17 12.72
CA PHE A 113 11.94 4.44 11.46
C PHE A 113 13.26 4.04 10.81
N VAL A 114 14.19 4.97 10.59
CA VAL A 114 15.48 4.67 9.95
C VAL A 114 16.38 3.85 10.88
N PRO A 115 16.59 4.21 12.15
CA PRO A 115 17.34 3.39 13.11
C PRO A 115 16.85 1.94 13.21
N GLU A 116 15.54 1.73 13.24
CA GLU A 116 14.96 0.39 13.31
C GLU A 116 15.18 -0.41 12.03
N ILE A 117 15.03 0.20 10.85
CA ILE A 117 15.40 -0.45 9.58
C ILE A 117 16.87 -0.88 9.61
N GLU A 118 17.79 -0.01 10.06
CA GLU A 118 19.22 -0.33 10.16
C GLU A 118 19.48 -1.51 11.11
N ARG A 119 18.81 -1.50 12.26
CA ARG A 119 18.90 -2.59 13.24
C ARG A 119 18.43 -3.92 12.66
N ARG A 120 17.30 -3.92 11.93
CA ARG A 120 16.75 -5.12 11.27
C ARG A 120 17.66 -5.63 10.17
N LEU A 121 18.17 -4.76 9.31
CA LEU A 121 19.10 -5.13 8.25
C LEU A 121 20.39 -5.72 8.82
N LYS A 122 20.95 -5.12 9.87
CA LYS A 122 22.12 -5.65 10.56
C LYS A 122 21.88 -7.05 11.12
N ALA A 123 20.72 -7.30 11.72
CA ALA A 123 20.34 -8.63 12.21
C ALA A 123 20.20 -9.66 11.08
N MET A 124 19.90 -9.22 9.86
CA MET A 124 19.84 -10.03 8.64
C MET A 124 21.21 -10.14 7.94
N SER A 125 22.28 -9.54 8.49
CA SER A 125 23.62 -9.43 7.86
C SER A 125 23.59 -8.67 6.52
N LEU A 126 22.69 -7.68 6.39
CA LEU A 126 22.51 -6.83 5.21
C LEU A 126 23.02 -5.40 5.49
N GLY A 127 23.59 -4.75 4.46
CA GLY A 127 24.15 -3.39 4.52
C GLY A 127 23.36 -2.37 3.70
N LYS A 128 24.01 -1.23 3.41
CA LYS A 128 23.43 -0.11 2.65
C LYS A 128 23.13 -0.45 1.18
N ASP A 129 23.74 -1.47 0.64
CA ASP A 129 23.54 -2.00 -0.71
C ASP A 129 22.39 -3.04 -0.81
N ALA A 130 21.75 -3.34 0.31
CA ALA A 130 20.66 -4.30 0.37
C ALA A 130 19.48 -3.89 -0.50
N THR A 131 18.84 -4.89 -1.12
CA THR A 131 17.55 -4.71 -1.76
C THR A 131 16.46 -4.71 -0.69
N ILE A 132 15.69 -3.63 -0.62
CA ILE A 132 14.64 -3.42 0.37
C ILE A 132 13.29 -3.28 -0.33
N ILE A 133 12.30 -4.03 0.11
CA ILE A 133 10.91 -3.91 -0.32
C ILE A 133 10.10 -3.30 0.82
N LEU A 134 9.27 -2.30 0.51
CA LEU A 134 8.38 -1.63 1.46
C LEU A 134 6.92 -1.83 1.06
N ILE A 135 6.09 -2.21 2.02
CA ILE A 135 4.64 -2.29 1.84
C ILE A 135 3.93 -1.44 2.89
N CYS A 136 2.91 -0.70 2.45
CA CYS A 136 1.98 -0.03 3.37
C CYS A 136 0.53 -0.44 3.05
N ARG A 137 -0.47 0.37 3.40
CA ARG A 137 -1.88 0.05 3.13
C ARG A 137 -2.22 0.04 1.63
N SER A 138 -1.76 1.07 0.87
CA SER A 138 -2.14 1.30 -0.53
C SER A 138 -1.09 2.04 -1.37
N GLY A 139 0.19 2.04 -0.96
CA GLY A 139 1.31 2.60 -1.73
C GLY A 139 1.74 4.04 -1.36
N ASP A 140 0.93 4.84 -0.67
CA ASP A 140 1.26 6.23 -0.30
C ASP A 140 2.41 6.32 0.72
N ARG A 141 2.29 5.65 1.87
CA ARG A 141 3.32 5.71 2.92
C ARG A 141 4.63 5.04 2.52
N SER A 142 4.56 3.92 1.79
CA SER A 142 5.75 3.21 1.33
C SER A 142 6.57 4.03 0.32
N SER A 143 5.95 4.87 -0.51
CA SER A 143 6.67 5.79 -1.39
C SER A 143 7.44 6.87 -0.61
N LYS A 144 6.84 7.43 0.44
CA LYS A 144 7.49 8.42 1.32
C LYS A 144 8.61 7.78 2.16
N ALA A 145 8.36 6.55 2.67
CA ALA A 145 9.36 5.77 3.39
C ALA A 145 10.57 5.42 2.50
N GLN A 146 10.32 5.13 1.22
CA GLN A 146 11.34 4.90 0.21
C GLN A 146 12.25 6.13 0.06
N ASP A 147 11.68 7.34 -0.09
CA ASP A 147 12.44 8.58 -0.17
C ASP A 147 13.24 8.83 1.11
N ARG A 148 12.66 8.53 2.28
CA ARG A 148 13.35 8.68 3.57
C ARG A 148 14.56 7.75 3.69
N LEU A 149 14.46 6.52 3.21
CA LEU A 149 15.59 5.59 3.19
C LEU A 149 16.65 5.97 2.15
N GLN A 150 16.26 6.52 1.00
CA GLN A 150 17.22 7.07 0.03
C GLN A 150 18.06 8.17 0.67
N MET A 151 17.44 9.09 1.41
CA MET A 151 18.16 10.14 2.14
C MET A 151 19.11 9.58 3.21
N ALA A 152 18.84 8.38 3.71
CA ALA A 152 19.71 7.64 4.64
C ALA A 152 20.79 6.80 3.92
N GLY A 153 20.92 6.90 2.59
CA GLY A 153 21.96 6.25 1.80
C GLY A 153 21.61 4.86 1.25
N TYR A 154 20.33 4.46 1.27
CA TYR A 154 19.87 3.23 0.63
C TYR A 154 19.45 3.50 -0.81
N SER A 155 19.99 2.78 -1.80
CA SER A 155 19.73 3.02 -3.22
C SER A 155 18.76 2.02 -3.86
N LYS A 156 18.60 0.83 -3.28
CA LYS A 156 17.78 -0.25 -3.84
C LYS A 156 16.51 -0.46 -3.00
N VAL A 157 15.73 0.58 -2.84
CA VAL A 157 14.48 0.55 -2.07
C VAL A 157 13.30 0.55 -3.03
N TYR A 158 12.42 -0.42 -2.93
CA TYR A 158 11.24 -0.60 -3.77
C TYR A 158 9.98 -0.36 -2.96
N SER A 159 9.02 0.37 -3.53
CA SER A 159 7.68 0.54 -2.95
C SER A 159 6.66 -0.33 -3.66
N ILE A 160 5.87 -1.10 -2.91
CA ILE A 160 4.71 -1.82 -3.46
C ILE A 160 3.57 -0.83 -3.65
N THR A 161 3.21 -0.55 -4.90
CA THR A 161 2.29 0.52 -5.31
C THR A 161 0.85 0.32 -4.85
N GLU A 162 0.45 -0.93 -4.64
CA GLU A 162 -0.91 -1.30 -4.25
C GLU A 162 -1.05 -1.56 -2.73
N GLY A 163 0.06 -1.82 -2.05
CA GLY A 163 0.08 -2.11 -0.62
C GLY A 163 -0.66 -3.39 -0.22
N VAL A 164 -1.03 -3.50 1.05
CA VAL A 164 -1.69 -4.69 1.61
C VAL A 164 -3.16 -4.76 1.22
N GLU A 165 -3.90 -3.66 1.34
CA GLU A 165 -5.35 -3.62 1.14
C GLU A 165 -5.76 -3.09 -0.24
N GLY A 166 -4.87 -2.36 -0.90
CA GLY A 166 -5.16 -1.80 -2.22
C GLY A 166 -5.98 -0.52 -2.22
N ASP A 167 -6.51 -0.21 -3.39
CA ASP A 167 -7.34 0.95 -3.66
C ASP A 167 -8.81 0.69 -3.35
N THR A 168 -9.57 1.75 -3.13
CA THR A 168 -11.00 1.67 -2.86
C THR A 168 -11.80 1.54 -4.16
N VAL A 169 -12.84 0.72 -4.12
CA VAL A 169 -13.87 0.68 -5.16
C VAL A 169 -14.60 2.00 -5.18
N LYS A 170 -14.88 2.50 -6.37
CA LYS A 170 -15.66 3.72 -6.59
C LYS A 170 -17.02 3.36 -7.21
N GLY A 171 -18.07 3.69 -6.50
CA GLY A 171 -19.45 3.44 -6.92
C GLY A 171 -19.92 2.00 -6.73
N GLY A 172 -21.24 1.81 -6.82
CA GLY A 172 -21.89 0.51 -6.64
C GLY A 172 -21.92 0.02 -5.19
N PRO A 173 -22.36 -1.25 -4.98
CA PRO A 173 -22.56 -1.81 -3.63
C PRO A 173 -21.30 -1.95 -2.76
N LYS A 174 -20.11 -1.87 -3.37
CA LYS A 174 -18.81 -1.97 -2.69
C LYS A 174 -18.08 -0.63 -2.60
N ASP A 175 -18.77 0.48 -2.85
CA ASP A 175 -18.16 1.81 -2.78
C ASP A 175 -17.44 2.04 -1.46
N GLY A 176 -16.20 2.57 -1.53
CA GLY A 176 -15.36 2.78 -0.35
C GLY A 176 -14.62 1.53 0.19
N GLN A 177 -14.98 0.32 -0.23
CA GLN A 177 -14.28 -0.89 0.18
C GLN A 177 -12.94 -1.04 -0.54
N ARG A 178 -11.91 -1.50 0.15
CA ARG A 178 -10.60 -1.80 -0.45
C ARG A 178 -10.60 -3.20 -1.07
N ALA A 179 -11.07 -3.27 -2.31
CA ALA A 179 -11.28 -4.53 -3.03
C ALA A 179 -10.87 -4.45 -4.52
N VAL A 180 -10.08 -3.44 -4.91
CA VAL A 180 -9.63 -3.28 -6.31
C VAL A 180 -8.39 -4.10 -6.57
N ASN A 181 -7.37 -3.97 -5.73
CA ASN A 181 -6.03 -4.52 -5.89
C ASN A 181 -5.37 -4.71 -4.51
N GLY A 182 -4.05 -4.94 -4.48
CA GLY A 182 -3.28 -5.09 -3.24
C GLY A 182 -2.99 -6.54 -2.87
N TRP A 183 -2.07 -6.72 -1.92
CA TRP A 183 -1.54 -8.03 -1.49
C TRP A 183 -2.64 -9.04 -1.12
N LYS A 184 -3.62 -8.61 -0.31
CA LYS A 184 -4.72 -9.47 0.11
C LYS A 184 -5.65 -9.85 -1.05
N ASN A 185 -6.01 -8.89 -1.89
CA ASN A 185 -6.91 -9.12 -3.03
C ASN A 185 -6.22 -9.90 -4.15
N ALA A 186 -4.88 -9.91 -4.20
CA ALA A 186 -4.08 -10.75 -5.07
C ALA A 186 -3.95 -12.21 -4.55
N ASN A 187 -4.59 -12.55 -3.42
CA ASN A 187 -4.52 -13.85 -2.77
C ASN A 187 -3.08 -14.29 -2.41
N LEU A 188 -2.20 -13.33 -2.15
CA LEU A 188 -0.85 -13.62 -1.68
C LEU A 188 -0.85 -13.99 -0.19
N PRO A 189 0.15 -14.74 0.32
CA PRO A 189 0.17 -15.23 1.70
C PRO A 189 0.07 -14.11 2.74
N TRP A 190 -0.92 -14.17 3.60
CA TRP A 190 -1.10 -13.24 4.71
C TRP A 190 -1.80 -13.94 5.89
N THR A 191 -1.68 -13.36 7.09
CA THR A 191 -2.18 -13.95 8.32
C THR A 191 -2.54 -12.89 9.36
N TYR A 192 -3.47 -13.21 10.26
CA TYR A 192 -3.72 -12.44 11.49
C TYR A 192 -2.81 -12.86 12.65
N LYS A 193 -2.10 -13.97 12.51
CA LYS A 193 -1.20 -14.46 13.56
C LYS A 193 0.15 -13.78 13.42
N LEU A 194 0.42 -12.84 14.31
CA LEU A 194 1.66 -12.07 14.32
C LEU A 194 2.78 -12.85 15.02
N ASP A 195 4.00 -12.72 14.49
CA ASP A 195 5.22 -13.21 15.13
C ASP A 195 5.86 -12.06 15.93
N LYS A 196 5.93 -12.20 17.27
CA LYS A 196 6.50 -11.18 18.15
C LYS A 196 7.90 -10.72 17.74
N ALA A 197 8.75 -11.63 17.26
CA ALA A 197 10.12 -11.32 16.86
C ALA A 197 10.19 -10.37 15.65
N LYS A 198 9.15 -10.37 14.82
CA LYS A 198 9.04 -9.52 13.64
C LYS A 198 8.33 -8.19 13.92
N MET A 199 7.69 -8.05 15.06
CA MET A 199 6.93 -6.83 15.39
C MET A 199 7.83 -5.72 15.89
N TYR A 200 7.35 -4.48 15.71
CA TYR A 200 7.99 -3.27 16.25
C TYR A 200 7.52 -3.02 17.68
N PHE A 201 8.49 -2.73 18.55
CA PHE A 201 8.27 -2.26 19.91
C PHE A 201 9.12 -0.99 20.10
N PRO A 202 8.49 0.17 20.42
CA PRO A 202 9.23 1.39 20.76
C PRO A 202 10.20 1.14 21.90
N GLN A 203 11.38 1.74 21.83
CA GLN A 203 12.40 1.67 22.88
C GLN A 203 12.32 2.87 23.80
#